data_a398b15cfc95ed50022b956520d15f1b
#
_entry.id   a398b15cfc95ed50022b956520d15f1b
#
_cell.length_a   1.000
_cell.length_b   1.000
_cell.length_c   1.000
_cell.angle_alpha   90.00
_cell.angle_beta   90.00
_cell.angle_gamma   90.00
#
_symmetry.space_group_name_H-M   'P 1'
#
loop_
_entity.id
_entity.type
_entity.pdbx_description
1 polymer ?
#
loop_
_entity_poly.entity_id
_entity_poly.type
_entity_poly.pdbx_seq_one_letter_code
_entity_poly.pdbx_strand_id
1 'polypeptide(L)'
;MLELKDIKLSYGTAQILNGVDLSVSRGDVVSIIGPSGTGKTTLLKCINSLVSPSSGTIAFDQIRMDYQRADKAAVQAIRLRTAMVFQQFNVFKNMTVIQNVMDPLVVVQGKSKDEAREIALQELDRVGLSAKRDSYPSQLSGGQLQRAGIARALAVRPDVMLFDEPTSSLDPELVGEVLKVIRDVTSSGITSLLVTHEMQFARSISTRTVFMDRGVVAADGSPDEIFDSPSSPRLAQFLKTEHSFQ
;
A
#
# COMPACT_ATOMS: atom_id res chain seq x y z
N MET A 1 0.51 0.30 17.01
CA MET A 1 1.16 1.22 16.07
C MET A 1 0.14 1.98 15.24
N LEU A 2 -0.65 1.32 14.39
CA LEU A 2 -1.74 1.93 13.63
C LEU A 2 -3.07 1.31 14.06
N GLU A 3 -4.08 2.14 14.35
CA GLU A 3 -5.42 1.70 14.73
C GLU A 3 -6.46 2.56 14.03
N LEU A 4 -7.41 1.92 13.37
CA LEU A 4 -8.60 2.52 12.77
C LEU A 4 -9.82 2.06 13.56
N LYS A 5 -10.73 2.99 13.87
CA LYS A 5 -11.98 2.69 14.57
C LYS A 5 -13.17 3.33 13.89
N ASP A 6 -14.19 2.52 13.64
CA ASP A 6 -15.50 2.90 13.08
C ASP A 6 -15.37 3.76 11.81
N ILE A 7 -14.48 3.39 10.90
CA ILE A 7 -14.24 4.14 9.66
C ILE A 7 -15.43 3.99 8.74
N LYS A 8 -16.11 5.10 8.45
CA LYS A 8 -17.26 5.15 7.53
C LYS A 8 -16.98 6.13 6.39
N LEU A 9 -17.33 5.73 5.19
CA LEU A 9 -17.23 6.57 4.00
C LEU A 9 -18.33 6.26 3.01
N SER A 10 -18.95 7.31 2.46
CA SER A 10 -19.92 7.22 1.38
C SER A 10 -19.57 8.18 0.25
N TYR A 11 -19.86 7.77 -0.99
CA TYR A 11 -19.86 8.64 -2.15
C TYR A 11 -21.31 8.79 -2.64
N GLY A 12 -21.90 9.96 -2.42
CA GLY A 12 -23.34 10.16 -2.62
C GLY A 12 -24.15 9.21 -1.73
N THR A 13 -24.99 8.37 -2.33
CA THR A 13 -25.78 7.37 -1.60
C THR A 13 -25.07 6.03 -1.41
N ALA A 14 -23.94 5.81 -2.11
CA ALA A 14 -23.23 4.54 -2.03
C ALA A 14 -22.29 4.52 -0.81
N GLN A 15 -22.58 3.62 0.14
CA GLN A 15 -21.72 3.39 1.30
C GLN A 15 -20.58 2.44 0.92
N ILE A 16 -19.35 2.94 1.04
CA ILE A 16 -18.11 2.22 0.64
C ILE A 16 -17.45 1.56 1.84
N LEU A 17 -17.33 2.30 2.95
CA LEU A 17 -16.84 1.76 4.23
C LEU A 17 -17.93 1.92 5.28
N ASN A 18 -18.20 0.85 6.03
CA ASN A 18 -19.36 0.73 6.90
C ASN A 18 -18.95 0.36 8.34
N GLY A 19 -18.09 1.19 8.95
CA GLY A 19 -17.60 0.91 10.31
C GLY A 19 -16.45 -0.10 10.30
N VAL A 20 -15.37 0.25 9.60
CA VAL A 20 -14.17 -0.59 9.54
C VAL A 20 -13.30 -0.34 10.78
N ASP A 21 -13.04 -1.41 11.52
CA ASP A 21 -12.02 -1.48 12.57
C ASP A 21 -10.83 -2.27 12.07
N LEU A 22 -9.62 -1.75 12.26
CA LEU A 22 -8.37 -2.41 11.88
C LEU A 22 -7.23 -1.95 12.79
N SER A 23 -6.49 -2.88 13.36
CA SER A 23 -5.25 -2.60 14.08
C SER A 23 -4.07 -3.23 13.37
N VAL A 24 -2.91 -2.56 13.36
CA VAL A 24 -1.67 -3.07 12.74
C VAL A 24 -0.51 -2.83 13.69
N SER A 25 0.25 -3.86 14.01
CA SER A 25 1.45 -3.80 14.84
C SER A 25 2.69 -3.46 14.01
N ARG A 26 3.78 -3.08 14.68
CA ARG A 26 5.06 -2.86 13.97
C ARG A 26 5.58 -4.18 13.41
N GLY A 27 6.03 -4.14 12.15
CA GLY A 27 6.54 -5.30 11.45
C GLY A 27 5.47 -6.22 10.87
N ASP A 28 4.18 -5.95 11.11
CA ASP A 28 3.11 -6.72 10.47
C ASP A 28 3.13 -6.50 8.94
N VAL A 29 2.88 -7.59 8.23
CA VAL A 29 2.55 -7.59 6.80
C VAL A 29 1.10 -8.03 6.69
N VAL A 30 0.20 -7.07 6.48
CA VAL A 30 -1.25 -7.31 6.43
C VAL A 30 -1.72 -7.31 4.98
N SER A 31 -2.13 -8.46 4.46
CA SER A 31 -2.83 -8.51 3.17
C SER A 31 -4.32 -8.25 3.35
N ILE A 32 -4.87 -7.38 2.51
CA ILE A 32 -6.29 -7.05 2.46
C ILE A 32 -6.85 -7.62 1.17
N ILE A 33 -7.68 -8.66 1.29
CA ILE A 33 -8.28 -9.36 0.17
C ILE A 33 -9.80 -9.17 0.17
N GLY A 34 -10.45 -9.49 -0.94
CA GLY A 34 -11.91 -9.41 -1.06
C GLY A 34 -12.38 -8.99 -2.46
N PRO A 35 -13.66 -9.12 -2.78
CA PRO A 35 -14.22 -8.77 -4.08
C PRO A 35 -13.94 -7.31 -4.50
N SER A 36 -13.98 -7.05 -5.80
CA SER A 36 -13.89 -5.68 -6.30
C SER A 36 -15.03 -4.81 -5.75
N GLY A 37 -14.71 -3.54 -5.46
CA GLY A 37 -15.70 -2.60 -4.93
C GLY A 37 -16.01 -2.71 -3.44
N THR A 38 -15.35 -3.59 -2.67
CA THR A 38 -15.59 -3.74 -1.22
C THR A 38 -14.88 -2.70 -0.34
N GLY A 39 -14.18 -1.73 -0.94
CA GLY A 39 -13.58 -0.61 -0.21
C GLY A 39 -12.10 -0.76 0.14
N LYS A 40 -11.40 -1.81 -0.31
CA LYS A 40 -9.97 -2.08 0.00
C LYS A 40 -9.05 -0.89 -0.31
N THR A 41 -9.02 -0.46 -1.57
CA THR A 41 -8.27 0.74 -2.03
C THR A 41 -8.68 1.99 -1.26
N THR A 42 -9.97 2.14 -0.99
CA THR A 42 -10.51 3.28 -0.25
C THR A 42 -10.00 3.28 1.20
N LEU A 43 -9.93 2.12 1.84
CA LEU A 43 -9.36 1.98 3.19
C LEU A 43 -7.89 2.39 3.22
N LEU A 44 -7.07 1.93 2.27
CA LEU A 44 -5.67 2.37 2.17
C LEU A 44 -5.54 3.89 2.00
N LYS A 45 -6.40 4.48 1.14
CA LYS A 45 -6.43 5.94 0.94
C LYS A 45 -6.88 6.71 2.18
N CYS A 46 -7.74 6.13 3.02
CA CYS A 46 -8.10 6.72 4.32
C CYS A 46 -6.90 6.69 5.27
N ILE A 47 -6.15 5.60 5.34
CA ILE A 47 -4.95 5.48 6.19
C ILE A 47 -3.92 6.57 5.83
N ASN A 48 -3.66 6.78 4.54
CA ASN A 48 -2.75 7.86 4.09
C ASN A 48 -3.42 9.25 4.05
N SER A 49 -4.64 9.37 4.54
CA SER A 49 -5.42 10.61 4.51
C SER A 49 -5.55 11.25 3.09
N LEU A 50 -5.44 10.46 2.02
CA LEU A 50 -5.74 10.89 0.65
C LEU A 50 -7.23 11.04 0.43
N VAL A 51 -8.02 10.26 1.14
CA VAL A 51 -9.48 10.36 1.21
C VAL A 51 -9.85 10.54 2.67
N SER A 52 -10.74 11.49 2.95
CA SER A 52 -11.24 11.74 4.30
C SER A 52 -12.53 10.95 4.54
N PRO A 53 -12.56 10.01 5.49
CA PRO A 53 -13.80 9.36 5.93
C PRO A 53 -14.86 10.34 6.43
N SER A 54 -16.12 9.93 6.37
CA SER A 54 -17.24 10.70 6.91
C SER A 54 -17.24 10.69 8.44
N SER A 55 -16.75 9.59 9.05
CA SER A 55 -16.56 9.44 10.50
C SER A 55 -15.53 8.36 10.82
N GLY A 56 -15.15 8.28 12.08
CA GLY A 56 -14.21 7.34 12.62
C GLY A 56 -12.91 8.01 13.06
N THR A 57 -12.03 7.23 13.64
CA THR A 57 -10.76 7.73 14.16
C THR A 57 -9.58 6.91 13.63
N ILE A 58 -8.45 7.58 13.50
CA ILE A 58 -7.15 6.93 13.27
C ILE A 58 -6.19 7.29 14.41
N ALA A 59 -5.51 6.28 14.92
CA ALA A 59 -4.38 6.46 15.82
C ALA A 59 -3.12 5.90 15.17
N PHE A 60 -2.04 6.67 15.17
CA PHE A 60 -0.74 6.27 14.67
C PHE A 60 0.32 6.62 15.71
N ASP A 61 0.69 5.64 16.52
CA ASP A 61 1.49 5.82 17.76
C ASP A 61 0.86 6.89 18.68
N GLN A 62 1.50 8.05 18.82
CA GLN A 62 1.02 9.16 19.65
C GLN A 62 0.07 10.11 18.90
N ILE A 63 -0.03 9.99 17.56
CA ILE A 63 -0.92 10.81 16.76
C ILE A 63 -2.32 10.19 16.85
N ARG A 64 -3.31 11.00 17.22
CA ARG A 64 -4.73 10.61 17.21
C ARG A 64 -5.51 11.64 16.42
N MET A 65 -6.35 11.19 15.52
CA MET A 65 -7.17 12.05 14.68
C MET A 65 -8.59 11.49 14.56
N ASP A 66 -9.56 12.35 14.83
CA ASP A 66 -10.96 12.13 14.47
C ASP A 66 -11.16 12.76 13.09
N TYR A 67 -11.62 11.97 12.11
CA TYR A 67 -11.78 12.46 10.75
C TYR A 67 -12.81 13.58 10.61
N GLN A 68 -13.81 13.64 11.49
CA GLN A 68 -14.79 14.75 11.50
C GLN A 68 -14.20 16.08 12.00
N ARG A 69 -13.08 16.00 12.73
CA ARG A 69 -12.37 17.16 13.32
C ARG A 69 -10.90 17.18 12.94
N ALA A 70 -10.58 16.61 11.76
CA ALA A 70 -9.21 16.49 11.31
C ALA A 70 -8.55 17.85 11.14
N ASP A 71 -7.46 18.08 11.85
CA ASP A 71 -6.62 19.24 11.62
C ASP A 71 -5.52 18.94 10.58
N LYS A 72 -5.02 20.00 9.96
CA LYS A 72 -3.99 19.88 8.91
C LYS A 72 -2.67 19.29 9.42
N ALA A 73 -2.32 19.56 10.68
CA ALA A 73 -1.08 19.09 11.27
C ALA A 73 -1.12 17.59 11.50
N ALA A 74 -2.22 17.05 12.02
CA ALA A 74 -2.40 15.59 12.19
C ALA A 74 -2.39 14.86 10.84
N VAL A 75 -3.10 15.40 9.83
CA VAL A 75 -3.08 14.85 8.46
C VAL A 75 -1.66 14.82 7.90
N GLN A 76 -0.92 15.92 8.03
CA GLN A 76 0.46 15.98 7.54
C GLN A 76 1.37 15.00 8.29
N ALA A 77 1.23 14.90 9.61
CA ALA A 77 2.01 13.99 10.43
C ALA A 77 1.79 12.51 10.04
N ILE A 78 0.55 12.12 9.72
CA ILE A 78 0.24 10.77 9.21
C ILE A 78 0.86 10.55 7.82
N ARG A 79 0.72 11.52 6.91
CA ARG A 79 1.27 11.43 5.54
C ARG A 79 2.80 11.29 5.52
N LEU A 80 3.50 11.95 6.42
CA LEU A 80 4.96 11.85 6.52
C LEU A 80 5.44 10.48 7.01
N ARG A 81 4.58 9.71 7.68
CA ARG A 81 4.89 8.39 8.23
C ARG A 81 4.40 7.24 7.36
N THR A 82 3.63 7.53 6.32
CA THR A 82 3.07 6.53 5.40
C THR A 82 3.53 6.80 3.98
N ALA A 83 3.83 5.77 3.22
CA ALA A 83 4.06 5.89 1.79
C ALA A 83 3.16 4.92 1.03
N MET A 84 2.64 5.36 -0.11
CA MET A 84 1.70 4.58 -0.90
C MET A 84 2.26 4.28 -2.29
N VAL A 85 2.22 3.02 -2.66
CA VAL A 85 2.48 2.50 -4.00
C VAL A 85 1.14 2.21 -4.64
N PHE A 86 0.87 2.83 -5.78
CA PHE A 86 -0.43 2.77 -6.46
C PHE A 86 -0.43 1.73 -7.58
N GLN A 87 -1.62 1.32 -7.99
CA GLN A 87 -1.85 0.47 -9.14
C GLN A 87 -1.32 1.11 -10.43
N GLN A 88 -1.58 2.41 -10.63
CA GLN A 88 -0.93 3.20 -11.67
C GLN A 88 0.38 3.75 -11.10
N PHE A 89 1.44 3.66 -11.86
CA PHE A 89 2.83 3.92 -11.41
C PHE A 89 3.05 5.30 -10.77
N ASN A 90 2.22 6.29 -11.12
CA ASN A 90 2.20 7.67 -10.59
C ASN A 90 3.57 8.36 -10.58
N VAL A 91 4.45 8.04 -11.54
CA VAL A 91 5.74 8.70 -11.72
C VAL A 91 5.58 9.99 -12.56
N PHE A 92 6.37 11.00 -12.26
CA PHE A 92 6.42 12.25 -13.01
C PHE A 92 7.09 12.02 -14.37
N LYS A 93 6.33 12.15 -15.45
CA LYS A 93 6.77 11.83 -16.82
C LYS A 93 7.90 12.74 -17.34
N ASN A 94 8.00 13.95 -16.81
CA ASN A 94 8.98 14.97 -17.15
C ASN A 94 10.25 14.95 -16.28
N MET A 95 10.38 13.96 -15.40
CA MET A 95 11.54 13.74 -14.53
C MET A 95 12.18 12.41 -14.87
N THR A 96 13.50 12.31 -14.71
CA THR A 96 14.20 11.01 -14.78
C THR A 96 13.83 10.14 -13.60
N VAL A 97 14.19 8.86 -13.65
CA VAL A 97 13.91 7.89 -12.57
C VAL A 97 14.51 8.36 -11.25
N ILE A 98 15.78 8.79 -11.25
CA ILE A 98 16.42 9.29 -10.03
C ILE A 98 15.74 10.57 -9.51
N GLN A 99 15.35 11.49 -10.40
CA GLN A 99 14.65 12.71 -10.01
C GLN A 99 13.28 12.40 -9.37
N ASN A 100 12.56 11.40 -9.88
CA ASN A 100 11.31 10.92 -9.27
C ASN A 100 11.51 10.42 -7.84
N VAL A 101 12.61 9.74 -7.55
CA VAL A 101 12.91 9.23 -6.20
C VAL A 101 13.41 10.36 -5.28
N MET A 102 14.15 11.33 -5.82
CA MET A 102 14.67 12.48 -5.08
C MET A 102 13.58 13.50 -4.69
N ASP A 103 12.54 13.64 -5.53
CA ASP A 103 11.53 14.70 -5.39
C ASP A 103 10.93 14.79 -3.98
N PRO A 104 10.37 13.73 -3.38
CA PRO A 104 9.79 13.83 -2.04
C PRO A 104 10.83 14.13 -0.94
N LEU A 105 12.08 13.77 -1.14
CA LEU A 105 13.16 14.07 -0.20
C LEU A 105 13.49 15.57 -0.18
N VAL A 106 13.56 16.17 -1.37
CA VAL A 106 13.87 17.59 -1.51
C VAL A 106 12.67 18.46 -1.18
N VAL A 107 11.50 18.15 -1.79
CA VAL A 107 10.32 19.01 -1.71
C VAL A 107 9.59 18.88 -0.36
N VAL A 108 9.49 17.66 0.17
CA VAL A 108 8.70 17.41 1.40
C VAL A 108 9.59 17.37 2.63
N GLN A 109 10.75 16.70 2.56
CA GLN A 109 11.65 16.56 3.72
C GLN A 109 12.71 17.66 3.81
N GLY A 110 12.84 18.54 2.79
CA GLY A 110 13.78 19.65 2.79
C GLY A 110 15.26 19.23 2.75
N LYS A 111 15.57 18.00 2.28
CA LYS A 111 16.92 17.50 2.17
C LYS A 111 17.71 18.24 1.09
N SER A 112 19.02 18.31 1.24
CA SER A 112 19.92 18.79 0.16
C SER A 112 19.81 17.88 -1.06
N LYS A 113 20.11 18.42 -2.25
CA LYS A 113 20.13 17.62 -3.48
C LYS A 113 21.13 16.48 -3.43
N ASP A 114 22.28 16.68 -2.80
CA ASP A 114 23.33 15.67 -2.70
C ASP A 114 22.89 14.52 -1.78
N GLU A 115 22.34 14.83 -0.59
CA GLU A 115 21.78 13.84 0.32
C GLU A 115 20.62 13.07 -0.33
N ALA A 116 19.71 13.77 -1.00
CA ALA A 116 18.59 13.15 -1.69
C ALA A 116 19.08 12.22 -2.83
N ARG A 117 20.14 12.60 -3.52
CA ARG A 117 20.74 11.78 -4.57
C ARG A 117 21.36 10.49 -4.02
N GLU A 118 22.09 10.57 -2.92
CA GLU A 118 22.67 9.39 -2.29
C GLU A 118 21.58 8.38 -1.86
N ILE A 119 20.54 8.86 -1.19
CA ILE A 119 19.40 8.02 -0.80
C ILE A 119 18.72 7.42 -2.03
N ALA A 120 18.47 8.22 -3.06
CA ALA A 120 17.83 7.76 -4.28
C ALA A 120 18.63 6.67 -4.99
N LEU A 121 19.95 6.80 -5.06
CA LEU A 121 20.82 5.76 -5.63
C LEU A 121 20.75 4.45 -4.86
N GLN A 122 20.73 4.49 -3.53
CA GLN A 122 20.59 3.31 -2.68
C GLN A 122 19.25 2.61 -2.93
N GLU A 123 18.13 3.36 -2.95
CA GLU A 123 16.81 2.76 -3.16
C GLU A 123 16.62 2.26 -4.61
N LEU A 124 17.21 2.92 -5.60
CA LEU A 124 17.22 2.42 -6.98
C LEU A 124 18.04 1.13 -7.14
N ASP A 125 19.13 1.01 -6.41
CA ASP A 125 19.90 -0.24 -6.37
C ASP A 125 19.10 -1.38 -5.75
N ARG A 126 18.44 -1.09 -4.62
CA ARG A 126 17.57 -2.05 -3.91
C ARG A 126 16.46 -2.62 -4.79
N VAL A 127 15.90 -1.84 -5.71
CA VAL A 127 14.86 -2.30 -6.64
C VAL A 127 15.41 -2.73 -8.02
N GLY A 128 16.73 -2.80 -8.19
CA GLY A 128 17.39 -3.24 -9.42
C GLY A 128 17.25 -2.27 -10.59
N LEU A 129 17.24 -0.96 -10.33
CA LEU A 129 17.12 0.10 -11.34
C LEU A 129 18.33 1.01 -11.47
N SER A 130 19.49 0.65 -10.91
CA SER A 130 20.72 1.47 -10.94
C SER A 130 21.13 1.86 -12.38
N ALA A 131 21.02 0.95 -13.34
CA ALA A 131 21.36 1.20 -14.76
C ALA A 131 20.32 2.10 -15.49
N LYS A 132 19.15 2.31 -14.90
CA LYS A 132 18.03 3.09 -15.47
C LYS A 132 17.81 4.44 -14.78
N ARG A 133 18.67 4.81 -13.83
CA ARG A 133 18.51 6.01 -13.00
C ARG A 133 18.32 7.30 -13.79
N ASP A 134 19.03 7.45 -14.92
CA ASP A 134 18.99 8.66 -15.74
C ASP A 134 17.99 8.56 -16.90
N SER A 135 17.25 7.43 -17.02
CA SER A 135 16.19 7.23 -18.02
C SER A 135 14.93 8.00 -17.64
N TYR A 136 14.13 8.38 -18.64
CA TYR A 136 12.78 8.93 -18.45
C TYR A 136 11.75 7.80 -18.39
N PRO A 137 10.59 8.01 -17.74
CA PRO A 137 9.53 7.01 -17.64
C PRO A 137 9.09 6.38 -18.95
N SER A 138 9.12 7.14 -20.06
CA SER A 138 8.78 6.65 -21.40
C SER A 138 9.75 5.59 -21.96
N GLN A 139 10.90 5.40 -21.32
CA GLN A 139 11.97 4.45 -21.70
C GLN A 139 11.96 3.19 -20.83
N LEU A 140 10.96 3.05 -19.92
CA LEU A 140 10.86 1.97 -18.96
C LEU A 140 9.67 1.05 -19.28
N SER A 141 9.83 -0.25 -18.97
CA SER A 141 8.69 -1.18 -18.94
C SER A 141 7.76 -0.88 -17.76
N GLY A 142 6.53 -1.42 -17.78
CA GLY A 142 5.58 -1.28 -16.68
C GLY A 142 6.15 -1.75 -15.34
N GLY A 143 6.82 -2.90 -15.33
CA GLY A 143 7.48 -3.42 -14.11
C GLY A 143 8.63 -2.54 -13.61
N GLN A 144 9.39 -1.91 -14.52
CA GLN A 144 10.41 -0.94 -14.16
C GLN A 144 9.79 0.35 -13.58
N LEU A 145 8.70 0.83 -14.15
CA LEU A 145 7.96 1.99 -13.64
C LEU A 145 7.41 1.72 -12.22
N GLN A 146 6.87 0.53 -12.00
CA GLN A 146 6.35 0.15 -10.69
C GLN A 146 7.48 0.05 -9.65
N ARG A 147 8.62 -0.55 -10.02
CA ARG A 147 9.80 -0.60 -9.14
C ARG A 147 10.36 0.80 -8.84
N ALA A 148 10.32 1.73 -9.79
CA ALA A 148 10.66 3.13 -9.54
C ALA A 148 9.69 3.79 -8.54
N GLY A 149 8.37 3.51 -8.63
CA GLY A 149 7.37 3.93 -7.66
C GLY A 149 7.63 3.38 -6.26
N ILE A 150 8.04 2.12 -6.16
CA ILE A 150 8.44 1.49 -4.88
C ILE A 150 9.70 2.17 -4.31
N ALA A 151 10.73 2.40 -5.11
CA ALA A 151 11.94 3.10 -4.68
C ALA A 151 11.65 4.50 -4.15
N ARG A 152 10.77 5.25 -4.83
CA ARG A 152 10.32 6.57 -4.37
C ARG A 152 9.60 6.51 -3.02
N ALA A 153 8.78 5.50 -2.82
CA ALA A 153 8.07 5.29 -1.56
C ALA A 153 9.01 4.89 -0.42
N LEU A 154 10.04 4.08 -0.69
CA LEU A 154 11.06 3.67 0.28
C LEU A 154 11.98 4.82 0.68
N ALA A 155 12.32 5.71 -0.25
CA ALA A 155 13.27 6.80 -0.04
C ALA A 155 12.88 7.71 1.12
N VAL A 156 11.60 7.95 1.35
CA VAL A 156 11.11 8.78 2.47
C VAL A 156 11.19 8.08 3.83
N ARG A 157 11.60 6.81 3.89
CA ARG A 157 11.70 5.97 5.09
C ARG A 157 10.40 5.96 5.90
N PRO A 158 9.31 5.49 5.31
CA PRO A 158 8.02 5.48 5.99
C PRO A 158 7.98 4.44 7.11
N ASP A 159 7.16 4.69 8.12
CA ASP A 159 6.85 3.68 9.14
C ASP A 159 5.91 2.59 8.60
N VAL A 160 5.05 2.95 7.63
CA VAL A 160 4.10 2.03 7.00
C VAL A 160 4.10 2.20 5.47
N MET A 161 4.28 1.10 4.78
CA MET A 161 4.10 0.99 3.33
C MET A 161 2.68 0.52 3.01
N LEU A 162 2.04 1.21 2.07
CA LEU A 162 0.70 0.88 1.58
C LEU A 162 0.81 0.49 0.10
N PHE A 163 0.47 -0.73 -0.24
CA PHE A 163 0.49 -1.23 -1.62
C PHE A 163 -0.95 -1.43 -2.11
N ASP A 164 -1.36 -0.67 -3.11
CA ASP A 164 -2.70 -0.72 -3.70
C ASP A 164 -2.62 -1.39 -5.08
N GLU A 165 -2.88 -2.69 -5.13
CA GLU A 165 -2.85 -3.53 -6.33
C GLU A 165 -1.60 -3.30 -7.21
N PRO A 166 -0.39 -3.45 -6.68
CA PRO A 166 0.83 -2.99 -7.34
C PRO A 166 1.19 -3.73 -8.63
N THR A 167 0.49 -4.82 -8.96
CA THR A 167 0.75 -5.64 -10.15
C THR A 167 -0.40 -5.64 -11.17
N SER A 168 -1.58 -5.10 -10.82
CA SER A 168 -2.81 -5.21 -11.65
C SER A 168 -2.71 -4.52 -13.01
N SER A 169 -1.78 -3.59 -13.19
CA SER A 169 -1.56 -2.87 -14.45
C SER A 169 -0.35 -3.39 -15.24
N LEU A 170 0.17 -4.56 -14.89
CA LEU A 170 1.35 -5.15 -15.51
C LEU A 170 0.99 -6.33 -16.41
N ASP A 171 1.81 -6.51 -17.44
CA ASP A 171 1.80 -7.75 -18.20
C ASP A 171 2.23 -8.93 -17.29
N PRO A 172 1.64 -10.13 -17.43
CA PRO A 172 1.92 -11.27 -16.56
C PRO A 172 3.42 -11.61 -16.41
N GLU A 173 4.20 -11.43 -17.47
CA GLU A 173 5.64 -11.68 -17.48
C GLU A 173 6.43 -10.76 -16.53
N LEU A 174 5.89 -9.57 -16.24
CA LEU A 174 6.54 -8.56 -15.39
C LEU A 174 6.11 -8.62 -13.92
N VAL A 175 5.04 -9.35 -13.61
CA VAL A 175 4.48 -9.46 -12.25
C VAL A 175 5.52 -10.01 -11.27
N GLY A 176 6.20 -11.10 -11.65
CA GLY A 176 7.17 -11.78 -10.78
C GLY A 176 8.30 -10.90 -10.27
N GLU A 177 8.83 -9.99 -11.12
CA GLU A 177 9.89 -9.07 -10.73
C GLU A 177 9.44 -8.07 -9.67
N VAL A 178 8.20 -7.54 -9.79
CA VAL A 178 7.63 -6.59 -8.84
C VAL A 178 7.28 -7.27 -7.52
N LEU A 179 6.69 -8.47 -7.56
CA LEU A 179 6.39 -9.26 -6.38
C LEU A 179 7.65 -9.63 -5.58
N LYS A 180 8.76 -9.92 -6.27
CA LYS A 180 10.06 -10.16 -5.62
C LYS A 180 10.50 -8.91 -4.84
N VAL A 181 10.46 -7.72 -5.44
CA VAL A 181 10.83 -6.48 -4.75
C VAL A 181 9.93 -6.23 -3.54
N ILE A 182 8.61 -6.44 -3.66
CA ILE A 182 7.69 -6.28 -2.53
C ILE A 182 8.02 -7.26 -1.41
N ARG A 183 8.34 -8.51 -1.73
CA ARG A 183 8.80 -9.51 -0.75
C ARG A 183 10.06 -9.06 -0.02
N ASP A 184 11.06 -8.57 -0.75
CA ASP A 184 12.33 -8.10 -0.17
C ASP A 184 12.08 -6.89 0.77
N VAL A 185 11.17 -6.00 0.40
CA VAL A 185 10.75 -4.85 1.23
C VAL A 185 10.04 -5.32 2.50
N THR A 186 9.05 -6.20 2.39
CA THR A 186 8.29 -6.70 3.56
C THR A 186 9.17 -7.52 4.49
N SER A 187 10.08 -8.33 3.96
CA SER A 187 11.04 -9.13 4.73
C SER A 187 12.07 -8.28 5.49
N SER A 188 12.26 -7.00 5.11
CA SER A 188 13.14 -6.08 5.86
C SER A 188 12.53 -5.54 7.16
N GLY A 189 11.31 -5.96 7.52
CA GLY A 189 10.64 -5.59 8.77
C GLY A 189 9.82 -4.28 8.68
N ILE A 190 9.65 -3.71 7.48
CA ILE A 190 8.79 -2.54 7.28
C ILE A 190 7.33 -2.98 7.42
N THR A 191 6.58 -2.32 8.30
CA THR A 191 5.13 -2.54 8.42
C THR A 191 4.44 -2.27 7.10
N SER A 192 3.64 -3.20 6.61
CA SER A 192 3.07 -3.11 5.28
C SER A 192 1.60 -3.53 5.25
N LEU A 193 0.77 -2.78 4.51
CA LEU A 193 -0.57 -3.20 4.13
C LEU A 193 -0.62 -3.36 2.61
N LEU A 194 -1.09 -4.51 2.15
CA LEU A 194 -1.11 -4.87 0.73
C LEU A 194 -2.51 -5.25 0.28
N VAL A 195 -3.08 -4.50 -0.64
CA VAL A 195 -4.24 -4.92 -1.43
C VAL A 195 -3.74 -5.61 -2.69
N THR A 196 -4.14 -6.86 -2.92
CA THR A 196 -3.69 -7.64 -4.07
C THR A 196 -4.71 -8.72 -4.47
N HIS A 197 -4.71 -9.10 -5.73
CA HIS A 197 -5.39 -10.27 -6.29
C HIS A 197 -4.46 -11.49 -6.43
N GLU A 198 -3.17 -11.33 -6.11
CA GLU A 198 -2.18 -12.42 -6.11
C GLU A 198 -2.30 -13.24 -4.82
N MET A 199 -3.27 -14.17 -4.75
CA MET A 199 -3.61 -14.89 -3.51
C MET A 199 -2.45 -15.71 -2.96
N GLN A 200 -1.71 -16.41 -3.82
CA GLN A 200 -0.54 -17.20 -3.40
C GLN A 200 0.57 -16.32 -2.85
N PHE A 201 0.77 -15.15 -3.45
CA PHE A 201 1.72 -14.17 -2.95
C PHE A 201 1.28 -13.61 -1.59
N ALA A 202 0.03 -13.15 -1.48
CA ALA A 202 -0.53 -12.68 -0.22
C ALA A 202 -0.32 -13.70 0.91
N ARG A 203 -0.69 -14.98 0.66
CA ARG A 203 -0.47 -16.06 1.61
C ARG A 203 1.00 -16.22 2.04
N SER A 204 1.93 -16.10 1.07
CA SER A 204 3.34 -16.41 1.31
C SER A 204 4.11 -15.34 2.08
N ILE A 205 3.65 -14.08 2.06
CA ILE A 205 4.37 -12.96 2.69
C ILE A 205 3.70 -12.39 3.94
N SER A 206 2.39 -12.64 4.10
CA SER A 206 1.62 -11.98 5.15
C SER A 206 1.86 -12.63 6.52
N THR A 207 1.92 -11.79 7.54
CA THR A 207 1.78 -12.22 8.94
C THR A 207 0.31 -12.32 9.33
N ARG A 208 -0.57 -11.60 8.61
CA ARG A 208 -2.01 -11.53 8.85
C ARG A 208 -2.75 -11.20 7.56
N THR A 209 -3.94 -11.74 7.41
CA THR A 209 -4.81 -11.51 6.26
C THR A 209 -6.19 -11.05 6.71
N VAL A 210 -6.67 -9.98 6.07
CA VAL A 210 -7.98 -9.37 6.32
C VAL A 210 -8.85 -9.55 5.09
N PHE A 211 -10.03 -10.15 5.26
CA PHE A 211 -11.03 -10.27 4.20
C PHE A 211 -12.06 -9.16 4.35
N MET A 212 -12.18 -8.31 3.32
CA MET A 212 -13.21 -7.27 3.26
C MET A 212 -14.38 -7.70 2.37
N ASP A 213 -15.58 -7.57 2.88
CA ASP A 213 -16.83 -7.74 2.12
C ASP A 213 -17.83 -6.65 2.53
N ARG A 214 -18.54 -6.07 1.55
CA ARG A 214 -19.58 -5.04 1.76
C ARG A 214 -19.16 -3.87 2.67
N GLY A 215 -17.91 -3.44 2.54
CA GLY A 215 -17.41 -2.29 3.28
C GLY A 215 -17.05 -2.53 4.74
N VAL A 216 -16.98 -3.78 5.19
CA VAL A 216 -16.56 -4.16 6.54
C VAL A 216 -15.42 -5.19 6.51
N VAL A 217 -14.69 -5.32 7.60
CA VAL A 217 -13.81 -6.47 7.85
C VAL A 217 -14.70 -7.66 8.21
N ALA A 218 -14.80 -8.63 7.30
CA ALA A 218 -15.66 -9.82 7.45
C ALA A 218 -14.90 -11.02 8.02
N ALA A 219 -13.58 -11.07 7.85
CA ALA A 219 -12.70 -12.03 8.53
C ALA A 219 -11.30 -11.43 8.69
N ASP A 220 -10.59 -11.88 9.72
CA ASP A 220 -9.29 -11.39 10.11
C ASP A 220 -8.55 -12.50 10.86
N GLY A 221 -7.38 -12.91 10.38
CA GLY A 221 -6.64 -14.01 10.97
C GLY A 221 -5.28 -14.24 10.32
N SER A 222 -4.61 -15.30 10.73
CA SER A 222 -3.40 -15.78 10.08
C SER A 222 -3.68 -16.22 8.63
N PRO A 223 -2.67 -16.24 7.75
CA PRO A 223 -2.86 -16.76 6.39
C PRO A 223 -3.47 -18.16 6.36
N ASP A 224 -3.03 -19.07 7.24
CA ASP A 224 -3.57 -20.43 7.28
C ASP A 224 -5.06 -20.48 7.69
N GLU A 225 -5.48 -19.61 8.65
CA GLU A 225 -6.90 -19.50 9.02
C GLU A 225 -7.76 -18.97 7.89
N ILE A 226 -7.26 -17.99 7.14
CA ILE A 226 -8.01 -17.35 6.05
C ILE A 226 -8.04 -18.22 4.79
N PHE A 227 -6.88 -18.78 4.37
CA PHE A 227 -6.78 -19.47 3.08
C PHE A 227 -7.13 -20.97 3.17
N ASP A 228 -6.78 -21.65 4.28
CA ASP A 228 -6.96 -23.11 4.39
C ASP A 228 -8.22 -23.48 5.19
N SER A 229 -8.64 -22.62 6.13
CA SER A 229 -9.77 -22.89 7.03
C SER A 229 -10.74 -21.70 7.05
N PRO A 230 -11.32 -21.31 5.88
CA PRO A 230 -12.15 -20.11 5.79
C PRO A 230 -13.34 -20.17 6.74
N SER A 231 -13.48 -19.17 7.62
CA SER A 231 -14.46 -19.09 8.69
C SER A 231 -15.90 -18.87 8.22
N SER A 232 -16.10 -18.52 6.95
CA SER A 232 -17.44 -18.27 6.40
C SER A 232 -17.61 -18.82 4.99
N PRO A 233 -18.86 -19.21 4.61
CA PRO A 233 -19.17 -19.65 3.23
C PRO A 233 -18.81 -18.58 2.18
N ARG A 234 -18.93 -17.30 2.54
CA ARG A 234 -18.65 -16.18 1.66
C ARG A 234 -17.15 -16.07 1.35
N LEU A 235 -16.30 -16.20 2.37
CA LEU A 235 -14.85 -16.24 2.20
C LEU A 235 -14.42 -17.47 1.39
N ALA A 236 -14.95 -18.64 1.70
CA ALA A 236 -14.68 -19.87 0.95
C ALA A 236 -15.06 -19.76 -0.54
N GLN A 237 -16.20 -19.14 -0.83
CA GLN A 237 -16.64 -18.88 -2.20
C GLN A 237 -15.69 -17.93 -2.93
N PHE A 238 -15.28 -16.83 -2.29
CA PHE A 238 -14.35 -15.86 -2.85
C PHE A 238 -13.01 -16.53 -3.21
N LEU A 239 -12.42 -17.29 -2.29
CA LEU A 239 -11.15 -17.97 -2.52
C LEU A 239 -11.22 -18.98 -3.67
N LYS A 240 -12.33 -19.75 -3.77
CA LYS A 240 -12.53 -20.67 -4.91
C LYS A 240 -12.58 -19.95 -6.25
N THR A 241 -13.24 -18.80 -6.30
CA THR A 241 -13.34 -18.00 -7.53
C THR A 241 -11.95 -17.49 -7.97
N GLU A 242 -11.18 -16.93 -7.05
CA GLU A 242 -9.83 -16.42 -7.35
C GLU A 242 -8.86 -17.55 -7.78
N HIS A 243 -8.95 -18.76 -7.20
CA HIS A 243 -8.15 -19.90 -7.61
C HIS A 243 -8.48 -20.41 -9.02
N SER A 244 -9.67 -20.12 -9.55
CA SER A 244 -10.08 -20.57 -10.89
C SER A 244 -9.54 -19.67 -12.00
N PHE A 245 -8.97 -18.53 -11.68
CA PHE A 245 -8.42 -17.55 -12.61
C PHE A 245 -6.87 -17.46 -12.59
N GLN A 246 -6.21 -18.25 -11.79
CA GLN A 246 -4.75 -18.44 -11.76
C GLN A 246 -4.36 -19.81 -12.33
#